data_d7677106d28b2c8b9f0a33b6a5787e64
#
_entry.id   d7677106d28b2c8b9f0a33b6a5787e64
#
_cell.length_a   1.000
_cell.length_b   1.000
_cell.length_c   1.000
_cell.angle_alpha   90.00
_cell.angle_beta   90.00
_cell.angle_gamma   90.00
#
_symmetry.space_group_name_H-M   'P 1'
#
loop_
_entity.id
_entity.type
_entity.pdbx_description
1 polymer ?
#
loop_
_entity_poly.entity_id
_entity_poly.type
_entity_poly.pdbx_seq_one_letter_code
_entity_poly.pdbx_strand_id
1 'polypeptide(L)'
;MATILGIDPGSRKTGFGVIKTEGKTAVYVTSGIIRLPVDQPIGPRLGVLFSSLNSIIDEFHPDDLAIEQVFLARNPDAALKLGHARGAAMAACVHRGMNVHEYAARQIKLAVVGTGAASKEQVQHMVKILLKLPA
;
A
#
# COMPACT_ATOMS: atom_id res chain seq x y z
N MET A 1 -15.60 -14.22 -0.89
CA MET A 1 -14.15 -14.10 -0.60
C MET A 1 -13.58 -12.91 -1.36
N ALA A 2 -12.84 -12.06 -0.69
CA ALA A 2 -12.22 -10.90 -1.30
C ALA A 2 -10.70 -10.95 -1.15
N THR A 3 -9.99 -10.44 -2.15
CA THR A 3 -8.53 -10.27 -2.10
C THR A 3 -8.23 -8.80 -1.96
N ILE A 4 -7.43 -8.44 -0.97
CA ILE A 4 -7.11 -7.05 -0.65
C ILE A 4 -5.62 -6.83 -0.76
N LEU A 5 -5.27 -5.77 -1.48
CA LEU A 5 -3.90 -5.27 -1.61
C LEU A 5 -3.75 -4.07 -0.69
N GLY A 6 -2.85 -4.16 0.29
CA GLY A 6 -2.47 -3.04 1.13
C GLY A 6 -1.19 -2.42 0.60
N ILE A 7 -1.12 -1.10 0.54
CA ILE A 7 0.06 -0.39 0.06
C ILE A 7 0.49 0.67 1.08
N ASP A 8 1.79 0.67 1.39
CA ASP A 8 2.46 1.71 2.14
C ASP A 8 3.37 2.46 1.17
N PRO A 9 2.88 3.57 0.58
CA PRO A 9 3.59 4.24 -0.49
C PRO A 9 4.82 5.00 -0.02
N GLY A 10 5.85 5.01 -0.86
CA GLY A 10 7.05 5.79 -0.64
C GLY A 10 7.75 6.06 -1.95
N SER A 11 8.52 7.15 -2.00
CA SER A 11 9.24 7.54 -3.23
C SER A 11 10.57 6.82 -3.41
N ARG A 12 11.04 6.12 -2.39
CA ARG A 12 12.28 5.33 -2.42
C ARG A 12 11.99 3.84 -2.38
N LYS A 13 10.97 3.46 -1.64
CA LYS A 13 10.48 2.10 -1.56
C LYS A 13 9.01 2.13 -1.19
N THR A 14 8.26 1.19 -1.71
CA THR A 14 6.84 1.03 -1.41
C THR A 14 6.60 -0.37 -0.87
N GLY A 15 6.03 -0.45 0.32
CA GLY A 15 5.66 -1.73 0.91
C GLY A 15 4.28 -2.17 0.42
N PHE A 16 4.07 -3.48 0.30
CA PHE A 16 2.76 -4.02 -0.04
C PHE A 16 2.50 -5.33 0.68
N GLY A 17 1.23 -5.64 0.85
CA GLY A 17 0.78 -6.93 1.35
C GLY A 17 -0.51 -7.34 0.67
N VAL A 18 -0.69 -8.64 0.49
CA VAL A 18 -1.91 -9.21 -0.09
C VAL A 18 -2.50 -10.19 0.90
N ILE A 19 -3.79 -10.06 1.13
CA ILE A 19 -4.53 -10.99 1.99
C ILE A 19 -5.84 -11.38 1.33
N LYS A 20 -6.38 -12.52 1.75
CA LYS A 20 -7.71 -12.97 1.35
C LYS A 20 -8.61 -13.04 2.57
N THR A 21 -9.86 -12.63 2.39
CA THR A 21 -10.86 -12.73 3.44
C THR A 21 -11.78 -13.91 3.19
N GLU A 22 -12.08 -14.66 4.25
CA GLU A 22 -13.09 -15.70 4.25
C GLU A 22 -13.99 -15.49 5.47
N GLY A 23 -15.17 -14.91 5.26
CA GLY A 23 -16.04 -14.52 6.35
C GLY A 23 -15.33 -13.49 7.25
N LYS A 24 -15.12 -13.83 8.52
CA LYS A 24 -14.41 -12.99 9.48
C LYS A 24 -12.91 -13.27 9.56
N THR A 25 -12.43 -14.23 8.78
CA THR A 25 -11.03 -14.64 8.82
C THR A 25 -10.24 -13.99 7.69
N ALA A 26 -9.03 -13.56 8.00
CA ALA A 26 -8.11 -13.04 7.00
C ALA A 26 -6.91 -13.98 6.89
N VAL A 27 -6.55 -14.32 5.67
CA VAL A 27 -5.43 -15.20 5.38
C VAL A 27 -4.34 -14.42 4.65
N TYR A 28 -3.14 -14.47 5.19
CA TYR A 28 -1.97 -13.87 4.55
C TYR A 28 -1.64 -14.62 3.26
N VAL A 29 -1.41 -13.88 2.18
CA VAL A 29 -1.00 -14.44 0.89
C VAL A 29 0.46 -14.14 0.62
N THR A 30 0.83 -12.86 0.58
CA THR A 30 2.21 -12.44 0.32
C THR A 30 2.44 -11.01 0.80
N SER A 31 3.70 -10.62 0.88
CA SER A 31 4.08 -9.23 1.10
C SER A 31 5.47 -9.00 0.55
N GLY A 32 5.84 -7.75 0.38
CA GLY A 32 7.16 -7.40 -0.10
C GLY A 32 7.39 -5.90 -0.14
N ILE A 33 8.54 -5.54 -0.69
CA ILE A 33 8.94 -4.16 -0.87
C ILE A 33 9.31 -3.96 -2.33
N ILE A 34 8.70 -2.93 -2.94
CA ILE A 34 9.07 -2.47 -4.27
C ILE A 34 10.12 -1.39 -4.08
N ARG A 35 11.36 -1.65 -4.51
CA ARG A 35 12.43 -0.66 -4.44
C ARG A 35 12.44 0.17 -5.69
N LEU A 36 12.43 1.49 -5.51
CA LEU A 36 12.43 2.43 -6.63
C LEU A 36 13.87 2.90 -6.90
N PRO A 37 14.20 3.17 -8.17
CA PRO A 37 15.57 3.59 -8.51
C PRO A 37 15.83 5.02 -8.06
N VAL A 38 16.42 5.18 -6.87
CA VAL A 38 16.62 6.50 -6.24
C VAL A 38 17.63 7.37 -6.96
N ASP A 39 18.44 6.80 -7.83
CA ASP A 39 19.37 7.51 -8.71
C ASP A 39 18.68 8.09 -9.94
N GLN A 40 17.41 7.78 -10.15
CA GLN A 40 16.61 8.28 -11.27
C GLN A 40 15.70 9.44 -10.84
N PRO A 41 15.30 10.30 -11.78
CA PRO A 41 14.27 11.31 -11.52
C PRO A 41 12.94 10.67 -11.10
N ILE A 42 12.03 11.48 -10.59
CA ILE A 42 10.76 10.97 -10.06
C ILE A 42 9.91 10.25 -11.12
N GLY A 43 9.90 10.73 -12.36
CA GLY A 43 9.12 10.10 -13.41
C GLY A 43 9.45 8.62 -13.61
N PRO A 44 10.71 8.26 -13.90
CA PRO A 44 11.11 6.86 -14.00
C PRO A 44 10.84 6.03 -12.74
N ARG A 45 11.00 6.63 -11.54
CA ARG A 45 10.64 5.94 -10.29
C ARG A 45 9.17 5.56 -10.26
N LEU A 46 8.29 6.48 -10.64
CA LEU A 46 6.86 6.23 -10.68
C LEU A 46 6.50 5.17 -11.73
N GLY A 47 7.24 5.16 -12.84
CA GLY A 47 7.08 4.14 -13.87
C GLY A 47 7.38 2.74 -13.33
N VAL A 48 8.46 2.59 -12.56
CA VAL A 48 8.79 1.31 -11.91
C VAL A 48 7.71 0.90 -10.91
N LEU A 49 7.24 1.85 -10.11
CA LEU A 49 6.15 1.57 -9.15
C LEU A 49 4.89 1.10 -9.87
N PHE A 50 4.47 1.81 -10.89
CA PHE A 50 3.29 1.49 -11.67
C PHE A 50 3.39 0.10 -12.30
N SER A 51 4.51 -0.19 -12.94
CA SER A 51 4.77 -1.47 -13.58
C SER A 51 4.78 -2.62 -12.58
N SER A 52 5.45 -2.43 -11.43
CA SER A 52 5.51 -3.45 -10.38
C SER A 52 4.13 -3.73 -9.79
N LEU A 53 3.32 -2.70 -9.56
CA LEU A 53 1.96 -2.88 -9.05
C LEU A 53 1.08 -3.60 -10.06
N ASN A 54 1.21 -3.30 -11.34
CA ASN A 54 0.46 -4.02 -12.37
C ASN A 54 0.82 -5.50 -12.37
N SER A 55 2.09 -5.86 -12.18
CA SER A 55 2.51 -7.26 -12.08
C SER A 55 1.87 -7.95 -10.87
N ILE A 56 1.81 -7.28 -9.74
CA ILE A 56 1.17 -7.80 -8.52
C ILE A 56 -0.33 -7.99 -8.76
N ILE A 57 -0.98 -7.03 -9.39
CA ILE A 57 -2.40 -7.12 -9.71
C ILE A 57 -2.67 -8.28 -10.67
N ASP A 58 -1.82 -8.46 -11.67
CA ASP A 58 -1.94 -9.57 -12.62
C ASP A 58 -1.80 -10.93 -11.94
N GLU A 59 -0.95 -11.04 -10.92
CA GLU A 59 -0.72 -12.29 -10.25
C GLU A 59 -1.81 -12.63 -9.23
N PHE A 60 -2.25 -11.66 -8.45
CA PHE A 60 -3.12 -11.90 -7.30
C PHE A 60 -4.57 -11.49 -7.51
N HIS A 61 -4.86 -10.71 -8.53
CA HIS A 61 -6.22 -10.22 -8.85
C HIS A 61 -6.96 -9.62 -7.65
N PRO A 62 -6.37 -8.61 -6.97
CA PRO A 62 -7.04 -8.02 -5.81
C PRO A 62 -8.30 -7.25 -6.23
N ASP A 63 -9.30 -7.31 -5.37
CA ASP A 63 -10.57 -6.60 -5.56
C ASP A 63 -10.50 -5.18 -5.00
N ASP A 64 -9.77 -5.00 -3.91
CA ASP A 64 -9.72 -3.77 -3.15
C ASP A 64 -8.28 -3.36 -2.86
N LEU A 65 -8.06 -2.05 -2.85
CA LEU A 65 -6.84 -1.42 -2.36
C LEU A 65 -7.12 -0.78 -1.00
N ALA A 66 -6.28 -1.08 -0.03
CA ALA A 66 -6.25 -0.40 1.25
C ALA A 66 -4.98 0.45 1.34
N ILE A 67 -5.12 1.74 1.53
CA ILE A 67 -3.98 2.67 1.53
C ILE A 67 -4.14 3.71 2.65
N GLU A 68 -3.01 4.06 3.27
CA GLU A 68 -3.01 5.08 4.30
C GLU A 68 -3.19 6.47 3.72
N GLN A 69 -4.02 7.30 4.38
CA GLN A 69 -4.09 8.71 4.09
C GLN A 69 -2.82 9.40 4.58
N VAL A 70 -2.27 10.28 3.78
CA VAL A 70 -1.08 11.06 4.14
C VAL A 70 -1.47 12.52 4.22
N PHE A 71 -1.25 13.15 5.39
CA PHE A 71 -1.62 14.55 5.59
C PHE A 71 -0.44 15.49 5.63
N LEU A 72 0.71 15.05 6.14
CA LEU A 72 1.83 15.96 6.34
C LEU A 72 3.15 15.26 6.16
N ALA A 73 4.05 15.91 5.43
CA ALA A 73 5.46 15.67 5.52
C ALA A 73 6.11 16.96 6.04
N ARG A 74 7.17 16.80 6.83
CA ARG A 74 7.91 17.94 7.38
C ARG A 74 8.61 18.76 6.30
N ASN A 75 8.96 18.11 5.23
CA ASN A 75 9.69 18.70 4.11
C ASN A 75 8.76 18.74 2.91
N PRO A 76 8.50 19.93 2.31
CA PRO A 76 7.62 20.05 1.16
C PRO A 76 8.01 19.17 -0.03
N ASP A 77 9.31 19.03 -0.30
CA ASP A 77 9.79 18.18 -1.39
C ASP A 77 9.48 16.71 -1.13
N ALA A 78 9.71 16.25 0.10
CA ALA A 78 9.39 14.88 0.50
C ALA A 78 7.88 14.64 0.43
N ALA A 79 7.07 15.60 0.85
CA ALA A 79 5.61 15.52 0.76
C ALA A 79 5.15 15.39 -0.68
N LEU A 80 5.73 16.17 -1.59
CA LEU A 80 5.39 16.13 -3.01
C LEU A 80 5.73 14.79 -3.61
N LYS A 81 6.94 14.27 -3.35
CA LYS A 81 7.36 12.96 -3.86
C LYS A 81 6.50 11.83 -3.32
N LEU A 82 6.14 11.89 -2.05
CA LEU A 82 5.24 10.90 -1.45
C LEU A 82 3.86 10.97 -2.09
N GLY A 83 3.33 12.16 -2.33
CA GLY A 83 2.08 12.36 -3.03
C GLY A 83 2.09 11.80 -4.45
N HIS A 84 3.21 11.96 -5.16
CA HIS A 84 3.38 11.37 -6.48
C HIS A 84 3.32 9.84 -6.42
N ALA A 85 4.06 9.24 -5.50
CA ALA A 85 4.07 7.78 -5.35
C ALA A 85 2.68 7.25 -4.97
N ARG A 86 2.02 7.93 -4.04
CA ARG A 86 0.69 7.56 -3.59
C ARG A 86 -0.33 7.67 -4.73
N GLY A 87 -0.29 8.76 -5.48
CA GLY A 87 -1.18 8.97 -6.62
C GLY A 87 -0.97 7.93 -7.72
N ALA A 88 0.28 7.61 -8.03
CA ALA A 88 0.61 6.59 -9.02
C ALA A 88 0.08 5.22 -8.60
N ALA A 89 0.22 4.86 -7.32
CA ALA A 89 -0.30 3.60 -6.79
C ALA A 89 -1.82 3.54 -6.88
N MET A 90 -2.50 4.59 -6.49
CA MET A 90 -3.97 4.66 -6.57
C MET A 90 -4.45 4.58 -8.01
N ALA A 91 -3.82 5.33 -8.91
CA ALA A 91 -4.19 5.34 -10.32
C ALA A 91 -4.02 3.96 -10.97
N ALA A 92 -2.94 3.25 -10.64
CA ALA A 92 -2.71 1.89 -11.14
C ALA A 92 -3.86 0.96 -10.73
N CYS A 93 -4.25 1.01 -9.46
CA CYS A 93 -5.29 0.15 -8.92
C CYS A 93 -6.68 0.50 -9.49
N VAL A 94 -7.03 1.79 -9.51
CA VAL A 94 -8.33 2.24 -10.03
C VAL A 94 -8.47 1.91 -11.51
N HIS A 95 -7.41 2.09 -12.28
CA HIS A 95 -7.40 1.75 -13.71
C HIS A 95 -7.71 0.26 -13.95
N ARG A 96 -7.34 -0.59 -13.00
CA ARG A 96 -7.58 -2.03 -13.06
C ARG A 96 -8.92 -2.44 -12.42
N GLY A 97 -9.79 -1.48 -12.12
CA GLY A 97 -11.13 -1.72 -11.61
C GLY A 97 -11.21 -2.02 -10.11
N MET A 98 -10.15 -1.76 -9.37
CA MET A 98 -10.16 -1.96 -7.92
C MET A 98 -10.86 -0.82 -7.20
N ASN A 99 -11.49 -1.15 -6.07
CA ASN A 99 -12.03 -0.13 -5.16
C ASN A 99 -10.92 0.35 -4.23
N VAL A 100 -10.89 1.65 -3.93
CA VAL A 100 -9.87 2.23 -3.07
C VAL A 100 -10.48 2.62 -1.73
N HIS A 101 -9.86 2.15 -0.66
CA HIS A 101 -10.22 2.47 0.72
C HIS A 101 -9.05 3.17 1.39
N GLU A 102 -9.28 4.39 1.87
CA GLU A 102 -8.27 5.20 2.53
C GLU A 102 -8.49 5.20 4.03
N TYR A 103 -7.42 5.04 4.78
CA TYR A 103 -7.46 4.98 6.24
C TYR A 103 -6.48 5.96 6.84
N ALA A 104 -6.87 6.60 7.94
CA ALA A 104 -5.99 7.55 8.62
C ALA A 104 -4.81 6.84 9.26
N ALA A 105 -3.65 7.49 9.25
CA ALA A 105 -2.43 6.97 9.89
C ALA A 105 -2.67 6.58 11.34
N ARG A 106 -3.49 7.34 12.06
CA ARG A 106 -3.81 7.06 13.45
C ARG A 106 -4.51 5.71 13.62
N GLN A 107 -5.40 5.34 12.72
CA GLN A 107 -6.09 4.06 12.77
C GLN A 107 -5.10 2.91 12.59
N ILE A 108 -4.16 3.07 11.67
CA ILE A 108 -3.13 2.09 11.38
C ILE A 108 -2.18 1.96 12.57
N LYS A 109 -1.73 3.09 13.13
CA LYS A 109 -0.82 3.08 14.29
C LYS A 109 -1.40 2.40 15.52
N LEU A 110 -2.67 2.65 15.82
CA LEU A 110 -3.33 2.03 16.97
C LEU A 110 -3.32 0.52 16.86
N ALA A 111 -3.32 0.04 15.68
CA ALA A 111 -3.43 -1.37 15.42
C ALA A 111 -2.10 -2.07 15.28
N VAL A 112 -1.00 -1.35 15.02
CA VAL A 112 0.35 -1.90 14.98
C VAL A 112 1.16 -1.55 16.23
N VAL A 113 0.52 -0.96 17.24
CA VAL A 113 1.18 -0.61 18.50
C VAL A 113 1.82 -1.84 19.12
N GLY A 114 3.06 -1.70 19.54
CA GLY A 114 3.80 -2.76 20.21
C GLY A 114 4.54 -3.71 19.29
N THR A 115 4.40 -3.59 17.98
CA THR A 115 5.10 -4.50 17.07
C THR A 115 6.57 -4.13 16.88
N GLY A 116 6.93 -2.85 16.96
CA GLY A 116 8.29 -2.37 16.72
C GLY A 116 8.85 -2.85 15.40
N ALA A 117 8.03 -3.10 14.45
CA ALA A 117 8.29 -4.00 13.35
C ALA A 117 9.05 -3.36 12.21
N ALA A 118 9.78 -4.18 11.47
CA ALA A 118 10.28 -3.84 10.15
C ALA A 118 9.10 -3.49 9.23
N SER A 119 9.34 -2.70 8.18
CA SER A 119 8.30 -2.23 7.27
C SER A 119 7.43 -3.34 6.70
N LYS A 120 8.00 -4.52 6.46
CA LYS A 120 7.26 -5.69 5.99
C LYS A 120 6.19 -6.13 6.98
N GLU A 121 6.54 -6.21 8.26
CA GLU A 121 5.60 -6.58 9.31
C GLU A 121 4.53 -5.50 9.49
N GLN A 122 4.92 -4.24 9.38
CA GLN A 122 3.97 -3.12 9.46
C GLN A 122 2.93 -3.21 8.35
N VAL A 123 3.33 -3.52 7.13
CA VAL A 123 2.39 -3.68 6.02
C VAL A 123 1.45 -4.86 6.27
N GLN A 124 1.96 -5.97 6.76
CA GLN A 124 1.13 -7.13 7.13
C GLN A 124 0.10 -6.77 8.19
N HIS A 125 0.53 -6.07 9.22
CA HIS A 125 -0.36 -5.62 10.29
C HIS A 125 -1.38 -4.61 9.77
N MET A 126 -0.95 -3.66 8.96
CA MET A 126 -1.81 -2.68 8.33
C MET A 126 -2.94 -3.37 7.56
N VAL A 127 -2.60 -4.31 6.71
CA VAL A 127 -3.58 -5.04 5.90
C VAL A 127 -4.54 -5.82 6.79
N LYS A 128 -4.03 -6.51 7.81
CA LYS A 128 -4.88 -7.25 8.75
C LYS A 128 -5.88 -6.35 9.46
N ILE A 129 -5.46 -5.16 9.79
CA ILE A 129 -6.28 -4.21 10.53
C ILE A 129 -7.32 -3.55 9.65
N LEU A 130 -6.93 -3.17 8.45
CA LEU A 130 -7.84 -2.57 7.49
C LEU A 130 -8.99 -3.52 7.14
N LEU A 131 -8.75 -4.83 7.27
CA LEU A 131 -9.79 -5.83 7.07
C LEU A 131 -10.82 -5.89 8.19
N LYS A 132 -10.45 -5.45 9.39
CA LYS A 132 -11.37 -5.44 10.53
C LYS A 132 -12.17 -4.16 10.61
N LEU A 133 -11.79 -3.15 9.83
CA LEU A 133 -12.52 -1.90 9.80
C LEU A 133 -13.73 -2.05 8.89
N PRO A 134 -14.88 -1.53 9.29
CA PRO A 134 -16.04 -1.52 8.40
C PRO A 134 -15.67 -0.71 7.15
N ALA A 135 -15.86 -1.32 6.02
CA ALA A 135 -15.56 -0.71 4.74
C ALA A 135 -16.46 0.50 4.48
#